data_72a6c7cbd446fee1c078c722229039f0
#
_entry.id   72a6c7cbd446fee1c078c722229039f0
#
_cell.length_a   1.000
_cell.length_b   1.000
_cell.length_c   1.000
_cell.angle_alpha   90.00
_cell.angle_beta   90.00
_cell.angle_gamma   90.00
#
_symmetry.space_group_name_H-M   'P 1'
#
loop_
_entity.id
_entity.type
_entity.pdbx_description
1 polymer ?
#
loop_
_entity_poly.entity_id
_entity_poly.type
_entity_poly.pdbx_seq_one_letter_code
_entity_poly.pdbx_strand_id
1 'polypeptide(L)'
;MELKAALEARTSVRVFSDEKIPLSDVREMVRLAGLAPSVNNFQPWRYIAVMNKDLLNTMADVVARKIEDLPSSKSIAAGNVKKQVTWFSTFFKDAPVVLILVTKPYETVLESAVEVSHDAINEIRNHPDIQSAGASIQNILLAAVDMGYGACWLSGAMFAREELEKMLKIKAPEKMLAFVVIGKPRSEHKPKVKPNLADSMEIIE
;
A
#
# COMPACT_ATOMS: atom_id res chain seq x y z
N MET A 1 -5.07 -19.23 -10.89
CA MET A 1 -4.16 -20.03 -9.97
C MET A 1 -4.98 -20.50 -8.77
N GLU A 2 -4.65 -21.62 -8.15
CA GLU A 2 -5.27 -22.01 -6.89
C GLU A 2 -4.88 -21.03 -5.76
N LEU A 3 -5.80 -20.69 -4.85
CA LEU A 3 -5.59 -19.71 -3.79
C LEU A 3 -4.35 -19.99 -2.95
N LYS A 4 -4.15 -21.24 -2.54
CA LYS A 4 -2.98 -21.65 -1.75
C LYS A 4 -1.68 -21.36 -2.50
N ALA A 5 -1.62 -21.69 -3.78
CA ALA A 5 -0.46 -21.42 -4.61
C ALA A 5 -0.18 -19.91 -4.77
N ALA A 6 -1.22 -19.07 -4.89
CA ALA A 6 -1.07 -17.63 -4.93
C ALA A 6 -0.52 -17.06 -3.61
N LEU A 7 -1.00 -17.55 -2.47
CA LEU A 7 -0.52 -17.16 -1.14
C LEU A 7 0.96 -17.53 -0.94
N GLU A 8 1.37 -18.73 -1.37
CA GLU A 8 2.74 -19.23 -1.27
C GLU A 8 3.70 -18.48 -2.22
N ALA A 9 3.27 -18.22 -3.46
CA ALA A 9 4.08 -17.53 -4.48
C ALA A 9 4.23 -16.03 -4.22
N ARG A 10 3.27 -15.41 -3.52
CA ARG A 10 3.28 -13.97 -3.29
C ARG A 10 4.53 -13.52 -2.52
N THR A 11 5.30 -12.65 -3.14
CA THR A 11 6.43 -11.94 -2.52
C THR A 11 6.40 -10.47 -2.91
N SER A 12 7.13 -9.62 -2.17
CA SER A 12 7.23 -8.19 -2.49
C SER A 12 8.27 -7.97 -3.59
N VAL A 13 7.81 -7.70 -4.80
CA VAL A 13 8.63 -7.37 -5.96
C VAL A 13 8.89 -5.87 -6.01
N ARG A 14 10.15 -5.47 -6.21
CA ARG A 14 10.58 -4.05 -6.23
C ARG A 14 11.42 -3.68 -7.45
N VAL A 15 11.72 -4.63 -8.31
CA VAL A 15 12.45 -4.41 -9.56
C VAL A 15 11.62 -5.00 -10.70
N PHE A 16 11.21 -4.14 -11.60
CA PHE A 16 10.28 -4.46 -12.68
C PHE A 16 10.96 -4.35 -14.05
N SER A 17 10.40 -5.04 -15.03
CA SER A 17 10.72 -4.79 -16.44
C SER A 17 9.99 -3.53 -16.94
N ASP A 18 10.37 -3.07 -18.14
CA ASP A 18 9.71 -1.92 -18.77
C ASP A 18 8.40 -2.30 -19.50
N GLU A 19 7.94 -3.56 -19.32
CA GLU A 19 6.72 -4.06 -19.94
C GLU A 19 5.50 -3.32 -19.37
N LYS A 20 4.67 -2.79 -20.26
CA LYS A 20 3.44 -2.10 -19.89
C LYS A 20 2.38 -3.09 -19.42
N ILE A 21 1.59 -2.69 -18.46
CA ILE A 21 0.41 -3.44 -17.98
C ILE A 21 -0.83 -2.91 -18.72
N PRO A 22 -1.64 -3.77 -19.35
CA PRO A 22 -2.92 -3.38 -19.92
C PRO A 22 -3.85 -2.76 -18.89
N LEU A 23 -4.57 -1.70 -19.24
CA LEU A 23 -5.52 -1.05 -18.33
C LEU A 23 -6.65 -1.99 -17.93
N SER A 24 -7.01 -2.98 -18.76
CA SER A 24 -7.95 -4.05 -18.41
C SER A 24 -7.50 -4.83 -17.16
N ASP A 25 -6.22 -5.17 -17.09
CA ASP A 25 -5.66 -5.94 -15.99
C ASP A 25 -5.61 -5.12 -14.70
N VAL A 26 -5.26 -3.83 -14.83
CA VAL A 26 -5.32 -2.89 -13.69
C VAL A 26 -6.76 -2.79 -13.15
N ARG A 27 -7.75 -2.68 -14.03
CA ARG A 27 -9.18 -2.63 -13.65
C ARG A 27 -9.62 -3.92 -12.98
N GLU A 28 -9.18 -5.08 -13.48
CA GLU A 28 -9.53 -6.36 -12.89
C GLU A 28 -8.94 -6.52 -11.49
N MET A 29 -7.67 -6.13 -11.27
CA MET A 29 -7.06 -6.11 -9.93
C MET A 29 -7.87 -5.24 -8.96
N VAL A 30 -8.30 -4.05 -9.38
CA VAL A 30 -9.12 -3.15 -8.55
C VAL A 30 -10.51 -3.73 -8.30
N ARG A 31 -11.12 -4.39 -9.28
CA ARG A 31 -12.40 -5.10 -9.11
C ARG A 31 -12.28 -6.21 -8.04
N LEU A 32 -11.23 -7.01 -8.11
CA LEU A 32 -10.96 -8.07 -7.13
C LEU A 32 -10.63 -7.50 -5.74
N ALA A 33 -9.95 -6.36 -5.67
CA ALA A 33 -9.74 -5.62 -4.42
C ALA A 33 -11.05 -5.25 -3.74
N GLY A 34 -12.04 -4.82 -4.52
CA GLY A 34 -13.37 -4.46 -4.05
C GLY A 34 -14.18 -5.61 -3.42
N LEU A 35 -13.75 -6.87 -3.63
CA LEU A 35 -14.38 -8.05 -3.01
C LEU A 35 -13.88 -8.31 -1.58
N ALA A 36 -12.97 -7.52 -1.07
CA ALA A 36 -12.49 -7.65 0.31
C ALA A 36 -13.61 -7.36 1.32
N PRO A 37 -13.60 -8.01 2.49
CA PRO A 37 -14.50 -7.64 3.57
C PRO A 37 -14.18 -6.24 4.08
N SER A 38 -15.20 -5.54 4.54
CA SER A 38 -15.03 -4.23 5.19
C SER A 38 -16.02 -4.05 6.33
N VAL A 39 -15.68 -3.15 7.25
CA VAL A 39 -16.53 -2.82 8.37
C VAL A 39 -17.92 -2.40 7.85
N ASN A 40 -18.97 -3.08 8.30
CA ASN A 40 -20.38 -2.87 7.88
C ASN A 40 -20.55 -2.79 6.34
N ASN A 41 -19.71 -3.46 5.57
CA ASN A 41 -19.66 -3.38 4.11
C ASN A 41 -19.50 -1.93 3.57
N PHE A 42 -18.85 -1.07 4.32
CA PHE A 42 -18.70 0.35 4.01
C PHE A 42 -17.76 0.60 2.81
N GLN A 43 -16.81 -0.32 2.56
CA GLN A 43 -15.85 -0.24 1.45
C GLN A 43 -15.12 1.12 1.42
N PRO A 44 -14.31 1.42 2.45
CA PRO A 44 -13.72 2.75 2.68
C PRO A 44 -12.61 3.13 1.70
N TRP A 45 -12.42 2.40 0.62
CA TRP A 45 -11.32 2.54 -0.32
C TRP A 45 -11.74 3.15 -1.66
N ARG A 46 -10.83 3.92 -2.22
CA ARG A 46 -10.81 4.37 -3.60
C ARG A 46 -9.37 4.23 -4.13
N TYR A 47 -9.22 3.83 -5.38
CA TYR A 47 -7.92 3.66 -6.01
C TYR A 47 -7.69 4.73 -7.07
N ILE A 48 -6.47 5.31 -7.07
CA ILE A 48 -5.95 6.16 -8.14
C ILE A 48 -4.84 5.37 -8.83
N ALA A 49 -5.00 5.03 -10.10
CA ALA A 49 -3.97 4.39 -10.90
C ALA A 49 -3.09 5.45 -11.55
N VAL A 50 -1.81 5.50 -11.20
CA VAL A 50 -0.81 6.36 -11.83
C VAL A 50 0.07 5.51 -12.74
N MET A 51 0.03 5.83 -14.04
CA MET A 51 0.82 5.19 -15.10
C MET A 51 1.69 6.23 -15.84
N ASN A 52 1.58 7.50 -15.48
CA ASN A 52 2.38 8.58 -16.06
C ASN A 52 3.76 8.60 -15.40
N LYS A 53 4.81 8.31 -16.19
CA LYS A 53 6.19 8.18 -15.71
C LYS A 53 6.74 9.49 -15.13
N ASP A 54 6.42 10.62 -15.75
CA ASP A 54 6.90 11.93 -15.32
C ASP A 54 6.29 12.30 -13.96
N LEU A 55 5.00 12.00 -13.78
CA LEU A 55 4.32 12.18 -12.51
C LEU A 55 4.93 11.28 -11.42
N LEU A 56 5.19 10.00 -11.73
CA LEU A 56 5.82 9.07 -10.79
C LEU A 56 7.22 9.56 -10.38
N ASN A 57 8.03 10.06 -11.32
CA ASN A 57 9.34 10.64 -11.02
C ASN A 57 9.20 11.87 -10.10
N THR A 58 8.30 12.80 -10.42
CA THR A 58 8.06 14.00 -9.60
C THR A 58 7.60 13.63 -8.19
N MET A 59 6.71 12.64 -8.04
CA MET A 59 6.28 12.13 -6.74
C MET A 59 7.45 11.53 -5.95
N ALA A 60 8.32 10.76 -6.60
CA ALA A 60 9.48 10.16 -5.97
C ALA A 60 10.49 11.20 -5.49
N ASP A 61 10.70 12.28 -6.26
CA ASP A 61 11.56 13.40 -5.86
C ASP A 61 11.03 14.14 -4.62
N VAL A 62 9.71 14.29 -4.52
CA VAL A 62 9.06 14.87 -3.33
C VAL A 62 9.29 13.98 -2.11
N VAL A 63 9.09 12.65 -2.25
CA VAL A 63 9.34 11.69 -1.16
C VAL A 63 10.81 11.71 -0.73
N ALA A 64 11.73 11.71 -1.69
CA ALA A 64 13.17 11.73 -1.40
C ALA A 64 13.57 12.98 -0.60
N ARG A 65 13.10 14.15 -1.00
CA ARG A 65 13.35 15.42 -0.28
C ARG A 65 12.82 15.36 1.15
N LYS A 66 11.59 14.88 1.35
CA LYS A 66 11.00 14.77 2.69
C LYS A 66 11.81 13.86 3.61
N ILE A 67 12.34 12.75 3.09
CA ILE A 67 13.20 11.85 3.88
C ILE A 67 14.53 12.54 4.19
N GLU A 68 15.11 13.27 3.23
CA GLU A 68 16.36 14.00 3.45
C GLU A 68 16.21 15.10 4.52
N ASP A 69 15.09 15.80 4.53
CA ASP A 69 14.78 16.86 5.49
C ASP A 69 14.53 16.35 6.93
N LEU A 70 14.36 15.02 7.12
CA LEU A 70 14.16 14.46 8.46
C LEU A 70 15.42 14.70 9.33
N PRO A 71 15.26 15.17 10.57
CA PRO A 71 16.37 15.31 11.50
C PRO A 71 17.11 13.98 11.68
N SER A 72 18.44 14.02 11.58
CA SER A 72 19.27 12.83 11.78
C SER A 72 20.65 13.20 12.35
N SER A 73 21.34 12.24 12.95
CA SER A 73 22.73 12.43 13.34
C SER A 73 23.61 12.62 12.10
N LYS A 74 24.74 13.34 12.28
CA LYS A 74 25.72 13.58 11.19
C LYS A 74 26.67 12.38 10.95
N SER A 75 26.32 11.19 11.45
CA SER A 75 27.17 9.99 11.27
C SER A 75 27.01 9.40 9.87
N ILE A 76 28.08 8.75 9.38
CA ILE A 76 28.08 8.01 8.11
C ILE A 76 27.01 6.92 8.14
N ALA A 77 26.83 6.25 9.27
CA ALA A 77 25.81 5.22 9.44
C ALA A 77 24.39 5.77 9.24
N ALA A 78 24.06 6.92 9.81
CA ALA A 78 22.77 7.57 9.61
C ALA A 78 22.54 7.97 8.13
N GLY A 79 23.57 8.46 7.46
CA GLY A 79 23.51 8.76 6.02
C GLY A 79 23.23 7.51 5.17
N ASN A 80 23.85 6.38 5.49
CA ASN A 80 23.60 5.13 4.78
C ASN A 80 22.16 4.61 5.02
N VAL A 81 21.65 4.70 6.24
CA VAL A 81 20.26 4.35 6.56
C VAL A 81 19.29 5.23 5.79
N LYS A 82 19.51 6.56 5.75
CA LYS A 82 18.66 7.47 4.95
C LYS A 82 18.64 7.08 3.47
N LYS A 83 19.79 6.82 2.87
CA LYS A 83 19.88 6.37 1.46
C LYS A 83 19.08 5.09 1.23
N GLN A 84 19.20 4.12 2.12
CA GLN A 84 18.45 2.87 2.04
C GLN A 84 16.95 3.10 2.16
N VAL A 85 16.49 3.90 3.14
CA VAL A 85 15.08 4.26 3.32
C VAL A 85 14.56 5.00 2.08
N THR A 86 15.32 5.94 1.54
CA THR A 86 14.96 6.68 0.32
C THR A 86 14.74 5.73 -0.84
N TRP A 87 15.67 4.78 -1.09
CA TRP A 87 15.50 3.80 -2.16
C TRP A 87 14.23 2.96 -1.96
N PHE A 88 14.02 2.43 -0.74
CA PHE A 88 12.81 1.64 -0.42
C PHE A 88 11.51 2.44 -0.51
N SER A 89 11.57 3.76 -0.41
CA SER A 89 10.39 4.64 -0.46
C SER A 89 10.12 5.22 -1.85
N THR A 90 11.07 5.13 -2.81
CA THR A 90 10.99 5.79 -4.11
C THR A 90 11.10 4.86 -5.31
N PHE A 91 11.36 3.55 -5.12
CA PHE A 91 11.47 2.58 -6.22
C PHE A 91 10.20 2.48 -7.09
N PHE A 92 9.07 2.95 -6.58
CA PHE A 92 7.80 2.96 -7.30
C PHE A 92 7.86 3.76 -8.61
N LYS A 93 8.76 4.71 -8.72
CA LYS A 93 8.98 5.49 -9.95
C LYS A 93 9.39 4.63 -11.14
N ASP A 94 9.97 3.45 -10.87
CA ASP A 94 10.47 2.53 -11.90
C ASP A 94 9.43 1.48 -12.32
N ALA A 95 8.25 1.50 -11.70
CA ALA A 95 7.17 0.60 -12.03
C ALA A 95 6.28 1.16 -13.16
N PRO A 96 5.63 0.29 -13.96
CA PRO A 96 4.68 0.72 -14.99
C PRO A 96 3.36 1.22 -14.40
N VAL A 97 2.97 0.76 -13.21
CA VAL A 97 1.71 1.14 -12.54
C VAL A 97 1.90 1.26 -11.04
N VAL A 98 1.35 2.32 -10.47
CA VAL A 98 1.19 2.51 -9.03
C VAL A 98 -0.30 2.72 -8.74
N LEU A 99 -0.88 1.81 -7.98
CA LEU A 99 -2.22 2.00 -7.41
C LEU A 99 -2.08 2.69 -6.05
N ILE A 100 -2.66 3.86 -5.93
CA ILE A 100 -2.69 4.65 -4.70
C ILE A 100 -4.02 4.41 -4.03
N LEU A 101 -3.98 3.83 -2.84
CA LEU A 101 -5.16 3.63 -2.03
C LEU A 101 -5.45 4.88 -1.23
N VAL A 102 -6.65 5.40 -1.40
CA VAL A 102 -7.22 6.53 -0.67
C VAL A 102 -8.37 6.02 0.17
N THR A 103 -8.37 6.35 1.46
CA THR A 103 -9.43 5.93 2.38
C THR A 103 -10.40 7.07 2.65
N LYS A 104 -11.67 6.71 2.88
CA LYS A 104 -12.70 7.58 3.47
C LYS A 104 -12.85 7.21 4.94
N PRO A 105 -13.02 8.17 5.84
CA PRO A 105 -13.30 7.87 7.24
C PRO A 105 -14.62 7.08 7.33
N TYR A 106 -14.62 6.08 8.20
CA TYR A 106 -15.82 5.30 8.52
C TYR A 106 -16.43 5.83 9.81
N GLU A 107 -17.61 6.41 9.69
CA GLU A 107 -18.43 6.83 10.83
C GLU A 107 -19.30 5.66 11.30
N THR A 108 -19.21 5.33 12.58
CA THR A 108 -20.03 4.27 13.18
C THR A 108 -21.34 4.83 13.72
N VAL A 109 -22.40 4.01 13.71
CA VAL A 109 -23.71 4.39 14.31
C VAL A 109 -23.55 4.76 15.77
N LEU A 110 -22.57 4.20 16.48
CA LEU A 110 -22.30 4.54 17.88
C LEU A 110 -21.97 6.02 18.07
N GLU A 111 -21.33 6.66 17.11
CA GLU A 111 -20.96 8.09 17.17
C GLU A 111 -22.15 9.02 17.33
N SER A 112 -23.34 8.60 16.88
CA SER A 112 -24.57 9.36 17.07
C SER A 112 -25.19 9.20 18.47
N ALA A 113 -24.69 8.27 19.28
CA ALA A 113 -25.25 7.91 20.59
C ALA A 113 -24.30 8.21 21.77
N VAL A 114 -23.06 8.63 21.51
CA VAL A 114 -22.06 8.87 22.56
C VAL A 114 -21.37 10.22 22.36
N GLU A 115 -20.94 10.84 23.45
CA GLU A 115 -20.17 12.09 23.43
C GLU A 115 -18.65 11.79 23.40
N VAL A 116 -18.23 11.04 22.37
CA VAL A 116 -16.82 10.66 22.17
C VAL A 116 -16.43 11.01 20.73
N SER A 117 -15.25 11.57 20.54
CA SER A 117 -14.81 11.98 19.21
C SER A 117 -14.63 10.79 18.26
N HIS A 118 -14.78 11.02 16.96
CA HIS A 118 -14.52 10.03 15.90
C HIS A 118 -13.14 9.39 16.04
N ASP A 119 -12.10 10.21 16.26
CA ASP A 119 -10.71 9.72 16.38
C ASP A 119 -10.54 8.81 17.60
N ALA A 120 -11.17 9.14 18.75
CA ALA A 120 -11.12 8.31 19.95
C ALA A 120 -11.86 6.97 19.77
N ILE A 121 -13.00 6.97 19.08
CA ILE A 121 -13.73 5.74 18.74
C ILE A 121 -12.92 4.87 17.79
N ASN A 122 -12.30 5.47 16.78
CA ASN A 122 -11.47 4.74 15.82
C ASN A 122 -10.23 4.14 16.48
N GLU A 123 -9.60 4.86 17.42
CA GLU A 123 -8.46 4.35 18.20
C GLU A 123 -8.88 3.14 19.06
N ILE A 124 -10.00 3.23 19.80
CA ILE A 124 -10.54 2.12 20.59
C ILE A 124 -10.82 0.89 19.71
N ARG A 125 -11.25 1.07 18.50
CA ARG A 125 -11.58 -0.01 17.55
C ARG A 125 -10.41 -0.43 16.66
N ASN A 126 -9.20 0.08 16.89
CA ASN A 126 -8.00 -0.16 16.07
C ASN A 126 -8.21 0.17 14.59
N HIS A 127 -8.84 1.30 14.27
CA HIS A 127 -9.00 1.83 12.90
C HIS A 127 -9.59 0.81 11.91
N PRO A 128 -10.89 0.46 12.02
CA PRO A 128 -11.52 -0.59 11.21
C PRO A 128 -11.55 -0.27 9.71
N ASP A 129 -11.51 0.99 9.32
CA ASP A 129 -11.34 1.47 7.96
C ASP A 129 -9.95 1.10 7.39
N ILE A 130 -8.89 1.30 8.16
CA ILE A 130 -7.51 0.91 7.79
C ILE A 130 -7.37 -0.61 7.70
N GLN A 131 -7.99 -1.37 8.62
CA GLN A 131 -8.00 -2.83 8.55
C GLN A 131 -8.71 -3.32 7.27
N SER A 132 -9.86 -2.74 6.96
CA SER A 132 -10.61 -3.03 5.74
C SER A 132 -9.80 -2.72 4.49
N ALA A 133 -9.13 -1.57 4.45
CA ALA A 133 -8.23 -1.17 3.37
C ALA A 133 -7.05 -2.15 3.21
N GLY A 134 -6.49 -2.65 4.31
CA GLY A 134 -5.46 -3.69 4.30
C GLY A 134 -5.92 -4.98 3.64
N ALA A 135 -7.15 -5.43 3.92
CA ALA A 135 -7.75 -6.59 3.26
C ALA A 135 -7.90 -6.37 1.75
N SER A 136 -8.33 -5.18 1.33
CA SER A 136 -8.45 -4.82 -0.09
C SER A 136 -7.09 -4.80 -0.80
N ILE A 137 -6.04 -4.26 -0.18
CA ILE A 137 -4.66 -4.33 -0.72
C ILE A 137 -4.20 -5.78 -0.87
N GLN A 138 -4.45 -6.64 0.13
CA GLN A 138 -4.03 -8.05 0.04
C GLN A 138 -4.67 -8.74 -1.17
N ASN A 139 -5.93 -8.44 -1.48
CA ASN A 139 -6.57 -8.97 -2.68
C ASN A 139 -5.86 -8.52 -3.97
N ILE A 140 -5.40 -7.24 -4.06
CA ILE A 140 -4.58 -6.79 -5.20
C ILE A 140 -3.29 -7.59 -5.30
N LEU A 141 -2.60 -7.82 -4.17
CA LEU A 141 -1.33 -8.55 -4.19
C LEU A 141 -1.49 -9.99 -4.68
N LEU A 142 -2.59 -10.65 -4.31
CA LEU A 142 -2.92 -12.00 -4.78
C LEU A 142 -3.36 -12.00 -6.25
N ALA A 143 -4.21 -11.04 -6.65
CA ALA A 143 -4.64 -10.89 -8.02
C ALA A 143 -3.43 -10.63 -8.96
N ALA A 144 -2.49 -9.78 -8.54
CA ALA A 144 -1.27 -9.53 -9.31
C ALA A 144 -0.49 -10.82 -9.56
N VAL A 145 -0.30 -11.65 -8.54
CA VAL A 145 0.40 -12.96 -8.67
C VAL A 145 -0.37 -13.90 -9.60
N ASP A 146 -1.69 -14.01 -9.43
CA ASP A 146 -2.55 -14.87 -10.26
C ASP A 146 -2.49 -14.47 -11.75
N MET A 147 -2.40 -13.18 -12.02
CA MET A 147 -2.29 -12.62 -13.37
C MET A 147 -0.83 -12.56 -13.90
N GLY A 148 0.14 -13.12 -13.16
CA GLY A 148 1.55 -13.21 -13.55
C GLY A 148 2.32 -11.89 -13.41
N TYR A 149 1.87 -10.99 -12.53
CA TYR A 149 2.56 -9.76 -12.15
C TYR A 149 3.24 -9.88 -10.78
N GLY A 150 4.25 -9.05 -10.56
CA GLY A 150 4.81 -8.79 -9.25
C GLY A 150 4.19 -7.55 -8.63
N ALA A 151 4.04 -7.53 -7.31
CA ALA A 151 3.54 -6.36 -6.62
C ALA A 151 4.25 -6.13 -5.28
N CYS A 152 4.20 -4.88 -4.80
CA CYS A 152 4.70 -4.52 -3.48
C CYS A 152 3.76 -3.50 -2.82
N TRP A 153 3.30 -3.82 -1.60
CA TRP A 153 2.66 -2.84 -0.72
C TRP A 153 3.73 -1.91 -0.14
N LEU A 154 3.58 -0.62 -0.37
CA LEU A 154 4.54 0.42 -0.01
C LEU A 154 3.88 1.49 0.85
N SER A 155 4.36 1.65 2.08
CA SER A 155 3.99 2.75 2.98
C SER A 155 5.04 3.87 3.03
N GLY A 156 6.27 3.62 2.58
CA GLY A 156 7.37 4.60 2.66
C GLY A 156 7.12 5.91 1.90
N ALA A 157 6.28 5.90 0.87
CA ALA A 157 5.87 7.13 0.19
C ALA A 157 5.07 8.09 1.10
N MET A 158 4.50 7.60 2.21
CA MET A 158 3.69 8.39 3.15
C MET A 158 4.52 9.41 3.95
N PHE A 159 5.85 9.36 3.90
CA PHE A 159 6.68 10.46 4.42
C PHE A 159 6.34 11.82 3.78
N ALA A 160 5.82 11.81 2.55
CA ALA A 160 5.41 13.02 1.82
C ALA A 160 3.89 13.06 1.56
N ARG A 161 3.07 12.45 2.44
CA ARG A 161 1.63 12.27 2.21
C ARG A 161 0.93 13.57 1.83
N GLU A 162 1.11 14.65 2.57
CA GLU A 162 0.41 15.91 2.35
C GLU A 162 0.72 16.53 0.98
N GLU A 163 1.99 16.47 0.55
CA GLU A 163 2.41 16.97 -0.75
C GLU A 163 1.85 16.13 -1.88
N LEU A 164 1.87 14.80 -1.71
CA LEU A 164 1.33 13.87 -2.69
C LEU A 164 -0.20 13.99 -2.81
N GLU A 165 -0.90 14.19 -1.70
CA GLU A 165 -2.35 14.46 -1.68
C GLU A 165 -2.69 15.74 -2.46
N LYS A 166 -1.91 16.82 -2.26
CA LYS A 166 -2.06 18.07 -3.02
C LYS A 166 -1.83 17.87 -4.51
N MET A 167 -0.76 17.14 -4.90
CA MET A 167 -0.45 16.82 -6.29
C MET A 167 -1.57 16.04 -6.99
N LEU A 168 -2.19 15.10 -6.27
CA LEU A 168 -3.26 14.23 -6.77
C LEU A 168 -4.66 14.77 -6.51
N LYS A 169 -4.76 15.99 -5.96
CA LYS A 169 -6.03 16.66 -5.63
C LYS A 169 -6.94 15.84 -4.70
N ILE A 170 -6.33 15.06 -3.81
CA ILE A 170 -7.03 14.37 -2.74
C ILE A 170 -7.39 15.41 -1.67
N LYS A 171 -8.64 15.47 -1.25
CA LYS A 171 -9.14 16.46 -0.31
C LYS A 171 -9.71 15.79 0.92
N ALA A 172 -9.57 16.44 2.08
CA ALA A 172 -10.28 16.02 3.28
C ALA A 172 -11.79 15.81 3.01
N PRO A 173 -12.42 14.82 3.62
CA PRO A 173 -11.88 13.92 4.66
C PRO A 173 -11.11 12.71 4.11
N GLU A 174 -10.97 12.56 2.80
CA GLU A 174 -10.18 11.47 2.20
C GLU A 174 -8.70 11.63 2.56
N LYS A 175 -8.01 10.49 2.80
CA LYS A 175 -6.58 10.44 3.11
C LYS A 175 -5.90 9.34 2.29
N MET A 176 -4.70 9.62 1.80
CA MET A 176 -3.84 8.63 1.18
C MET A 176 -3.31 7.66 2.24
N LEU A 177 -3.44 6.35 2.00
CA LEU A 177 -3.02 5.33 2.96
C LEU A 177 -1.74 4.62 2.55
N ALA A 178 -1.66 4.15 1.31
CA ALA A 178 -0.55 3.35 0.83
C ALA A 178 -0.49 3.33 -0.70
N PHE A 179 0.64 2.88 -1.23
CA PHE A 179 0.81 2.52 -2.62
C PHE A 179 0.84 1.00 -2.78
N VAL A 180 0.29 0.51 -3.89
CA VAL A 180 0.58 -0.82 -4.42
C VAL A 180 1.30 -0.66 -5.74
N VAL A 181 2.56 -1.02 -5.75
CA VAL A 181 3.45 -0.90 -6.90
C VAL A 181 3.37 -2.20 -7.69
N ILE A 182 3.10 -2.14 -9.00
CA ILE A 182 2.81 -3.32 -9.82
C ILE A 182 3.60 -3.27 -11.13
N GLY A 183 4.12 -4.41 -11.55
CA GLY A 183 4.84 -4.58 -12.81
C GLY A 183 5.20 -6.04 -13.08
N LYS A 184 5.71 -6.33 -14.27
CA LYS A 184 6.33 -7.64 -14.54
C LYS A 184 7.65 -7.71 -13.78
N PRO A 185 7.92 -8.77 -12.98
CA PRO A 185 9.21 -8.94 -12.34
C PRO A 185 10.34 -9.00 -13.39
N ARG A 186 11.45 -8.28 -13.15
CA ARG A 186 12.62 -8.35 -14.05
C ARG A 186 13.33 -9.71 -13.97
N SER A 187 13.22 -10.38 -12.84
CA SER A 187 13.81 -11.70 -12.59
C SER A 187 12.87 -12.53 -11.71
N GLU A 188 13.10 -13.83 -11.70
CA GLU A 188 12.36 -14.73 -10.80
C GLU A 188 12.61 -14.36 -9.34
N HIS A 189 11.55 -14.30 -8.55
CA HIS A 189 11.59 -13.96 -7.13
C HIS A 189 11.14 -15.18 -6.30
N LYS A 190 12.03 -15.64 -5.43
CA LYS A 190 11.69 -16.70 -4.48
C LYS A 190 10.95 -16.13 -3.28
N PRO A 191 9.86 -16.77 -2.81
CA PRO A 191 9.21 -16.39 -1.57
C PRO A 191 10.18 -16.40 -0.40
N LYS A 192 10.07 -15.44 0.50
CA LYS A 192 10.86 -15.43 1.74
C LYS A 192 10.35 -16.49 2.70
N VAL A 193 11.27 -17.13 3.41
CA VAL A 193 10.93 -18.02 4.52
C VAL A 193 10.09 -17.26 5.53
N LYS A 194 9.01 -17.87 5.99
CA LYS A 194 8.12 -17.33 7.01
C LYS A 194 8.42 -17.97 8.37
N PRO A 195 8.10 -17.30 9.49
CA PRO A 195 8.17 -17.90 10.80
C PRO A 195 7.35 -19.18 10.89
N ASN A 196 7.70 -20.04 11.84
CA ASN A 196 6.90 -21.24 12.12
C ASN A 196 5.53 -20.83 12.67
N LEU A 197 4.49 -21.57 12.34
CA LEU A 197 3.14 -21.35 12.85
C LEU A 197 3.09 -21.44 14.39
N ALA A 198 3.89 -22.34 14.99
CA ALA A 198 4.00 -22.49 16.44
C ALA A 198 4.38 -21.18 17.18
N ASP A 199 5.09 -20.26 16.48
CA ASP A 199 5.49 -18.97 17.06
C ASP A 199 4.41 -17.89 16.89
N SER A 200 3.32 -18.19 16.20
CA SER A 200 2.28 -17.23 15.82
C SER A 200 0.88 -17.62 16.31
N MET A 201 0.73 -18.76 16.98
CA MET A 201 -0.57 -19.26 17.42
C MET A 201 -0.49 -19.84 18.81
N GLU A 202 -1.40 -19.41 19.67
CA GLU A 202 -1.67 -20.02 20.96
C GLU A 202 -3.09 -20.61 20.97
N ILE A 203 -3.26 -21.80 21.52
CA ILE A 203 -4.56 -22.45 21.66
C ILE A 203 -4.92 -22.44 23.14
N ILE A 204 -6.07 -21.86 23.47
CA ILE A 204 -6.67 -21.88 24.80
C ILE A 204 -7.93 -22.74 24.70
N GLU A 205 -7.97 -23.88 25.44
CA GLU A 205 -9.08 -24.83 25.49
C GLU A 205 -9.93 -24.64 26.78
#